data_3e860da6e51e159745dc8f5c54689f34
#
_entry.id   3e860da6e51e159745dc8f5c54689f34
#
_cell.length_a   1.000
_cell.length_b   1.000
_cell.length_c   1.000
_cell.angle_alpha   90.00
_cell.angle_beta   90.00
_cell.angle_gamma   90.00
#
_symmetry.space_group_name_H-M   'P 1'
#
loop_
_entity.id
_entity.type
_entity.pdbx_description
1 polymer ?
#
loop_
_entity_poly.entity_id
_entity_poly.type
_entity_poly.pdbx_seq_one_letter_code
_entity_poly.pdbx_strand_id
1 'polypeptide(L)'
;MNRVPGVGFRVTLAVIFLCSVGGVRRLQAQTPATTPPAQAPAKAPEAEENPFAPQPAPPLPPGMTGSDVNDPRYKLTPGLYDAGEAAMGMTHLLLLKKPDAFQLGVTDPDDPKVQKVFGQLGIGNRERMTKPMQLVIAELAFSNSDLAFEGNHLFQGNFYGVNIFDISNPAHAALLTSLVCPGGQGDVSVYKNLLF
;
A
#
# COMPACT_ATOMS: atom_id res chain seq x y z
N MET A 1 48.39 -6.78 -22.02
CA MET A 1 48.11 -8.03 -22.75
C MET A 1 48.18 -9.19 -21.75
N ASN A 2 47.03 -9.64 -21.24
CA ASN A 2 46.93 -10.96 -20.60
C ASN A 2 45.48 -11.40 -20.75
N ARG A 3 45.30 -12.45 -21.55
CA ARG A 3 44.00 -13.11 -21.75
C ARG A 3 43.81 -14.16 -20.66
N VAL A 4 42.63 -14.18 -20.07
CA VAL A 4 42.17 -15.26 -19.17
C VAL A 4 41.30 -16.22 -20.01
N PRO A 5 41.56 -17.56 -19.93
CA PRO A 5 40.80 -18.52 -20.71
C PRO A 5 39.44 -18.83 -20.06
N GLY A 6 38.39 -18.89 -20.90
CA GLY A 6 37.05 -19.27 -20.48
C GLY A 6 36.91 -20.76 -20.21
N VAL A 7 36.31 -21.10 -19.08
CA VAL A 7 35.91 -22.47 -18.72
C VAL A 7 34.47 -22.68 -19.22
N GLY A 8 34.31 -23.44 -20.29
CA GLY A 8 33.01 -23.87 -20.80
C GLY A 8 32.48 -25.05 -20.00
N PHE A 9 31.34 -24.85 -19.34
CA PHE A 9 30.61 -25.94 -18.67
C PHE A 9 29.63 -26.58 -19.67
N ARG A 10 29.96 -27.81 -20.12
CA ARG A 10 29.05 -28.62 -20.96
C ARG A 10 28.19 -29.48 -20.02
N VAL A 11 26.88 -29.21 -19.98
CA VAL A 11 25.90 -30.09 -19.35
C VAL A 11 25.47 -31.12 -20.38
N THR A 12 25.82 -32.38 -20.14
CA THR A 12 25.36 -33.51 -20.94
C THR A 12 24.07 -34.04 -20.35
N LEU A 13 22.96 -33.89 -21.08
CA LEU A 13 21.64 -34.43 -20.73
C LEU A 13 21.60 -35.90 -21.18
N ALA A 14 21.60 -36.83 -20.23
CA ALA A 14 21.38 -38.25 -20.50
C ALA A 14 19.87 -38.53 -20.46
N VAL A 15 19.28 -38.88 -21.61
CA VAL A 15 17.93 -39.37 -21.74
C VAL A 15 17.97 -40.90 -21.58
N ILE A 16 17.38 -41.38 -20.46
CA ILE A 16 17.19 -42.82 -20.26
C ILE A 16 15.82 -43.22 -20.78
N PHE A 17 15.82 -43.99 -21.90
CA PHE A 17 14.63 -44.63 -22.43
C PHE A 17 14.40 -45.98 -21.65
N LEU A 18 13.36 -46.08 -20.88
CA LEU A 18 12.88 -47.33 -20.33
C LEU A 18 11.76 -47.89 -21.22
N CYS A 19 12.08 -48.90 -21.99
CA CYS A 19 11.08 -49.77 -22.63
C CYS A 19 10.53 -50.73 -21.58
N SER A 20 9.26 -50.62 -21.22
CA SER A 20 8.56 -51.67 -20.48
C SER A 20 7.61 -52.45 -21.39
N VAL A 21 7.86 -53.73 -21.36
CA VAL A 21 7.21 -54.82 -22.09
C VAL A 21 5.78 -55.09 -21.54
N GLY A 22 4.89 -55.35 -22.48
CA GLY A 22 3.64 -56.06 -22.42
C GLY A 22 2.92 -56.34 -21.13
N GLY A 23 1.77 -55.71 -20.94
CA GLY A 23 0.76 -56.07 -19.96
C GLY A 23 -0.56 -56.45 -20.65
N VAL A 24 -1.00 -57.65 -20.34
CA VAL A 24 -2.20 -58.36 -20.84
C VAL A 24 -3.46 -57.51 -20.61
N ARG A 25 -4.20 -57.17 -21.67
CA ARG A 25 -5.50 -56.51 -21.61
C ARG A 25 -6.55 -57.50 -21.03
N ARG A 26 -6.96 -57.25 -19.81
CA ARG A 26 -8.25 -57.79 -19.27
C ARG A 26 -9.37 -56.89 -19.81
N LEU A 27 -10.29 -57.50 -20.53
CA LEU A 27 -11.59 -56.91 -20.88
C LEU A 27 -12.41 -56.78 -19.56
N GLN A 28 -12.47 -55.57 -19.04
CA GLN A 28 -13.44 -55.24 -17.98
C GLN A 28 -14.74 -54.81 -18.64
N ALA A 29 -15.83 -55.43 -18.23
CA ALA A 29 -17.17 -55.04 -18.60
C ALA A 29 -17.43 -53.60 -18.14
N GLN A 30 -17.86 -52.74 -19.07
CA GLN A 30 -18.25 -51.38 -18.77
C GLN A 30 -19.54 -51.38 -17.96
N THR A 31 -19.48 -51.00 -16.69
CA THR A 31 -20.65 -50.62 -15.90
C THR A 31 -21.21 -49.31 -16.47
N PRO A 32 -22.53 -49.15 -16.59
CA PRO A 32 -23.12 -47.91 -17.07
C PRO A 32 -22.66 -46.75 -16.19
N ALA A 33 -22.15 -45.70 -16.79
CA ALA A 33 -21.73 -44.48 -16.10
C ALA A 33 -22.96 -43.82 -15.45
N THR A 34 -23.03 -43.87 -14.13
CA THR A 34 -23.98 -43.05 -13.36
C THR A 34 -23.57 -41.61 -13.50
N THR A 35 -24.40 -40.81 -14.13
CA THR A 35 -24.21 -39.34 -14.25
C THR A 35 -24.08 -38.78 -12.83
N PRO A 36 -22.99 -38.06 -12.51
CA PRO A 36 -22.88 -37.40 -11.20
C PRO A 36 -24.04 -36.40 -11.03
N PRO A 37 -24.62 -36.30 -9.84
CA PRO A 37 -25.64 -35.28 -9.58
C PRO A 37 -25.05 -33.90 -9.91
N ALA A 38 -25.83 -33.08 -10.62
CA ALA A 38 -25.44 -31.72 -10.94
C ALA A 38 -25.06 -31.00 -9.64
N GLN A 39 -23.81 -30.58 -9.53
CA GLN A 39 -23.38 -29.74 -8.43
C GLN A 39 -24.21 -28.47 -8.43
N ALA A 40 -24.84 -28.16 -7.31
CA ALA A 40 -25.50 -26.88 -7.10
C ALA A 40 -24.48 -25.74 -7.41
N PRO A 41 -24.92 -24.63 -8.05
CA PRO A 41 -24.02 -23.55 -8.35
C PRO A 41 -23.33 -23.10 -7.05
N ALA A 42 -21.99 -23.04 -7.09
CA ALA A 42 -21.21 -22.54 -5.96
C ALA A 42 -21.72 -21.12 -5.62
N LYS A 43 -22.09 -20.92 -4.34
CA LYS A 43 -22.47 -19.60 -3.84
C LYS A 43 -21.32 -18.63 -4.18
N ALA A 44 -21.64 -17.51 -4.81
CA ALA A 44 -20.65 -16.47 -5.07
C ALA A 44 -19.96 -16.09 -3.74
N PRO A 45 -18.63 -15.89 -3.72
CA PRO A 45 -17.95 -15.49 -2.49
C PRO A 45 -18.61 -14.23 -1.95
N GLU A 46 -19.01 -14.25 -0.69
CA GLU A 46 -19.49 -13.06 0.00
C GLU A 46 -18.36 -12.05 0.04
N ALA A 47 -18.66 -10.78 -0.27
CA ALA A 47 -17.67 -9.72 -0.19
C ALA A 47 -17.12 -9.67 1.24
N GLU A 48 -15.79 -9.62 1.37
CA GLU A 48 -15.15 -9.47 2.67
C GLU A 48 -15.62 -8.18 3.34
N GLU A 49 -15.97 -8.27 4.63
CA GLU A 49 -16.35 -7.09 5.40
C GLU A 49 -15.18 -6.11 5.50
N ASN A 50 -15.45 -4.84 5.19
CA ASN A 50 -14.47 -3.78 5.36
C ASN A 50 -14.63 -3.17 6.77
N PRO A 51 -13.71 -3.45 7.71
CA PRO A 51 -13.80 -2.92 9.07
C PRO A 51 -13.63 -1.39 9.15
N PHE A 52 -13.16 -0.76 8.06
CA PHE A 52 -12.98 0.69 7.94
C PHE A 52 -14.09 1.34 7.11
N ALA A 53 -15.14 0.60 6.75
CA ALA A 53 -16.27 1.19 6.06
C ALA A 53 -16.91 2.30 6.92
N PRO A 54 -17.30 3.43 6.32
CA PRO A 54 -17.96 4.50 7.05
C PRO A 54 -19.21 3.97 7.76
N GLN A 55 -19.30 4.22 9.06
CA GLN A 55 -20.45 3.87 9.89
C GLN A 55 -21.26 5.13 10.20
N PRO A 56 -22.59 5.04 10.32
CA PRO A 56 -23.39 6.15 10.82
C PRO A 56 -22.88 6.60 12.19
N ALA A 57 -22.77 7.92 12.37
CA ALA A 57 -22.39 8.44 13.68
C ALA A 57 -23.42 8.02 14.75
N PRO A 58 -22.98 7.65 15.97
CA PRO A 58 -23.88 7.37 17.05
C PRO A 58 -24.70 8.64 17.41
N PRO A 59 -25.90 8.50 18.00
CA PRO A 59 -26.65 9.65 18.46
C PRO A 59 -25.86 10.44 19.48
N LEU A 60 -26.05 11.76 19.49
CA LEU A 60 -25.39 12.63 20.45
C LEU A 60 -25.79 12.25 21.89
N PRO A 61 -24.84 12.26 22.85
CA PRO A 61 -25.16 12.07 24.26
C PRO A 61 -26.18 13.11 24.76
N PRO A 62 -27.01 12.75 25.75
CA PRO A 62 -27.93 13.72 26.36
C PRO A 62 -27.21 14.99 26.85
N GLY A 63 -27.77 16.16 26.51
CA GLY A 63 -27.21 17.46 26.86
C GLY A 63 -26.15 18.01 25.87
N MET A 64 -25.76 17.24 24.88
CA MET A 64 -24.94 17.73 23.74
C MET A 64 -25.81 18.21 22.60
N THR A 65 -25.44 19.35 22.02
CA THR A 65 -26.01 19.86 20.77
C THR A 65 -25.08 19.54 19.61
N GLY A 66 -25.66 19.33 18.42
CA GLY A 66 -24.88 19.19 17.18
C GLY A 66 -24.09 20.45 16.83
N SER A 67 -23.35 20.40 15.74
CA SER A 67 -22.62 21.55 15.20
C SER A 67 -23.60 22.69 14.86
N ASP A 68 -23.18 23.95 15.13
CA ASP A 68 -23.93 25.12 14.72
C ASP A 68 -23.95 25.20 13.19
N VAL A 69 -25.14 25.25 12.59
CA VAL A 69 -25.32 25.38 11.14
C VAL A 69 -24.77 26.70 10.58
N ASN A 70 -24.53 27.68 11.44
CA ASN A 70 -23.90 28.96 11.10
C ASN A 70 -22.38 28.93 11.21
N ASP A 71 -21.82 27.89 11.80
CA ASP A 71 -20.37 27.70 11.80
C ASP A 71 -19.87 27.49 10.37
N PRO A 72 -18.88 28.24 9.89
CA PRO A 72 -18.37 28.13 8.52
C PRO A 72 -17.87 26.70 8.21
N ARG A 73 -17.46 25.92 9.20
CA ARG A 73 -17.04 24.53 9.05
C ARG A 73 -18.19 23.56 8.74
N TYR A 74 -19.43 23.92 9.09
CA TYR A 74 -20.59 23.06 8.89
C TYR A 74 -20.90 22.77 7.40
N LYS A 75 -20.51 23.68 6.52
CA LYS A 75 -20.80 23.62 5.07
C LYS A 75 -19.58 23.19 4.25
N LEU A 76 -18.51 22.72 4.90
CA LEU A 76 -17.32 22.27 4.19
C LEU A 76 -17.64 21.01 3.36
N THR A 77 -17.17 21.00 2.13
CA THR A 77 -17.27 19.82 1.26
C THR A 77 -16.11 18.87 1.53
N PRO A 78 -16.35 17.55 1.62
CA PRO A 78 -15.27 16.58 1.74
C PRO A 78 -14.48 16.49 0.42
N GLY A 79 -13.18 16.21 0.54
CA GLY A 79 -12.31 16.00 -0.62
C GLY A 79 -10.91 15.61 -0.17
N LEU A 80 -10.16 14.87 -1.01
CA LEU A 80 -8.80 14.46 -0.69
C LEU A 80 -7.81 15.62 -0.92
N TYR A 81 -7.98 16.36 -2.01
CA TYR A 81 -7.11 17.49 -2.39
C TYR A 81 -7.88 18.77 -2.69
N ASP A 82 -9.19 18.71 -2.61
CA ASP A 82 -10.16 19.74 -2.97
C ASP A 82 -11.25 19.93 -1.90
N ALA A 83 -10.95 19.51 -0.68
CA ALA A 83 -11.82 19.75 0.47
C ALA A 83 -12.08 21.25 0.66
N GLY A 84 -13.30 21.59 1.07
CA GLY A 84 -13.62 22.97 1.45
C GLY A 84 -12.78 23.43 2.64
N GLU A 85 -12.49 24.74 2.70
CA GLU A 85 -11.62 25.31 3.71
C GLU A 85 -12.34 26.33 4.59
N ALA A 86 -12.02 26.36 5.88
CA ALA A 86 -12.38 27.41 6.80
C ALA A 86 -11.16 27.76 7.65
N ALA A 87 -10.78 29.03 7.69
CA ALA A 87 -9.63 29.51 8.43
C ALA A 87 -9.95 30.77 9.23
N MET A 88 -9.32 30.93 10.37
CA MET A 88 -9.36 32.12 11.19
C MET A 88 -7.97 32.40 11.75
N GLY A 89 -7.42 33.58 11.44
CA GLY A 89 -6.08 33.98 11.87
C GLY A 89 -4.92 33.31 11.13
N MET A 90 -5.21 32.48 10.10
CA MET A 90 -4.22 31.84 9.23
C MET A 90 -4.69 31.94 7.79
N THR A 91 -3.74 31.85 6.84
CA THR A 91 -4.03 31.78 5.41
C THR A 91 -3.40 30.52 4.85
N HIS A 92 -4.19 29.71 4.14
CA HIS A 92 -3.66 28.59 3.37
C HIS A 92 -2.84 29.14 2.20
N LEU A 93 -1.58 28.76 2.07
CA LEU A 93 -0.69 29.23 1.04
C LEU A 93 -0.57 28.24 -0.12
N LEU A 94 -0.43 26.95 0.19
CA LEU A 94 -0.13 25.94 -0.80
C LEU A 94 -0.45 24.54 -0.26
N LEU A 95 -1.01 23.68 -1.11
CA LEU A 95 -1.10 22.24 -0.89
C LEU A 95 -0.06 21.53 -1.76
N LEU A 96 0.90 20.85 -1.13
CA LEU A 96 1.84 19.99 -1.81
C LEU A 96 1.38 18.53 -1.72
N LYS A 97 1.14 17.90 -2.87
CA LYS A 97 0.84 16.47 -2.93
C LYS A 97 2.11 15.66 -2.68
N LYS A 98 1.96 14.51 -2.03
CA LYS A 98 3.08 13.58 -1.84
C LYS A 98 3.66 13.16 -3.19
N PRO A 99 5.00 13.01 -3.32
CA PRO A 99 5.62 12.44 -4.52
C PRO A 99 5.12 11.00 -4.79
N ASP A 100 5.13 10.57 -6.04
CA ASP A 100 4.65 9.23 -6.42
C ASP A 100 5.37 8.09 -5.70
N ALA A 101 6.66 8.27 -5.39
CA ALA A 101 7.44 7.33 -4.59
C ALA A 101 6.90 7.14 -3.17
N PHE A 102 6.12 8.10 -2.66
CA PHE A 102 5.54 8.15 -1.31
C PHE A 102 4.03 7.94 -1.32
N GLN A 103 3.52 7.23 -2.32
CA GLN A 103 2.12 6.86 -2.44
C GLN A 103 1.99 5.37 -2.79
N LEU A 104 0.98 4.70 -2.24
CA LEU A 104 0.65 3.34 -2.66
C LEU A 104 0.25 3.34 -4.15
N GLY A 105 -0.68 4.21 -4.53
CA GLY A 105 -1.07 4.46 -5.92
C GLY A 105 -1.78 3.28 -6.59
N VAL A 106 -2.24 2.29 -5.81
CA VAL A 106 -3.03 1.15 -6.28
C VAL A 106 -4.22 0.94 -5.35
N THR A 107 -5.31 0.42 -5.89
CA THR A 107 -6.56 0.16 -5.16
C THR A 107 -6.93 -1.34 -5.14
N ASP A 108 -6.16 -2.16 -5.82
CA ASP A 108 -6.30 -3.61 -5.81
C ASP A 108 -5.45 -4.21 -4.68
N PRO A 109 -6.05 -4.88 -3.67
CA PRO A 109 -5.31 -5.50 -2.58
C PRO A 109 -4.40 -6.65 -3.04
N ASP A 110 -4.63 -7.20 -4.21
CA ASP A 110 -3.82 -8.27 -4.80
C ASP A 110 -2.66 -7.74 -5.66
N ASP A 111 -2.56 -6.43 -5.84
CA ASP A 111 -1.43 -5.82 -6.55
C ASP A 111 -0.10 -6.20 -5.85
N PRO A 112 0.93 -6.61 -6.62
CA PRO A 112 2.25 -6.95 -6.09
C PRO A 112 2.89 -5.83 -5.25
N LYS A 113 2.53 -4.57 -5.47
CA LYS A 113 3.02 -3.43 -4.70
C LYS A 113 2.55 -3.48 -3.25
N VAL A 114 1.31 -3.92 -3.01
CA VAL A 114 0.78 -4.14 -1.65
C VAL A 114 1.64 -5.18 -0.92
N GLN A 115 1.94 -6.31 -1.56
CA GLN A 115 2.78 -7.36 -0.98
C GLN A 115 4.20 -6.85 -0.68
N LYS A 116 4.78 -6.10 -1.62
CA LYS A 116 6.11 -5.52 -1.48
C LYS A 116 6.19 -4.60 -0.26
N VAL A 117 5.19 -3.75 -0.06
CA VAL A 117 5.12 -2.83 1.08
C VAL A 117 5.08 -3.59 2.40
N PHE A 118 4.25 -4.62 2.53
CA PHE A 118 4.21 -5.46 3.72
C PHE A 118 5.58 -6.09 4.03
N GLY A 119 6.26 -6.61 2.99
CA GLY A 119 7.61 -7.17 3.14
C GLY A 119 8.64 -6.13 3.58
N GLN A 120 8.60 -4.92 3.04
CA GLN A 120 9.51 -3.83 3.39
C GLN A 120 9.33 -3.36 4.83
N LEU A 121 8.10 -3.36 5.34
CA LEU A 121 7.78 -2.98 6.73
C LEU A 121 7.94 -4.14 7.72
N GLY A 122 8.28 -5.34 7.26
CA GLY A 122 8.39 -6.52 8.12
C GLY A 122 7.05 -6.98 8.72
N ILE A 123 5.93 -6.62 8.11
CA ILE A 123 4.61 -7.00 8.60
C ILE A 123 4.28 -8.41 8.11
N GLY A 124 4.29 -9.36 9.03
CA GLY A 124 3.87 -10.76 8.78
C GLY A 124 2.36 -10.95 8.89
N ASN A 125 1.91 -12.17 8.61
CA ASN A 125 0.51 -12.62 8.76
C ASN A 125 -0.51 -11.84 7.91
N ARG A 126 -0.10 -11.29 6.78
CA ARG A 126 -0.97 -10.58 5.85
C ARG A 126 -2.20 -11.40 5.46
N GLU A 127 -2.03 -12.71 5.29
CA GLU A 127 -3.10 -13.67 4.93
C GLU A 127 -4.21 -13.79 5.96
N ARG A 128 -4.01 -13.30 7.19
CA ARG A 128 -5.02 -13.23 8.24
C ARG A 128 -5.85 -11.96 8.21
N MET A 129 -5.50 -11.03 7.33
CA MET A 129 -6.19 -9.75 7.19
C MET A 129 -7.16 -9.80 6.02
N THR A 130 -8.31 -9.15 6.15
CA THR A 130 -9.23 -8.97 5.03
C THR A 130 -8.58 -8.12 3.94
N LYS A 131 -9.01 -8.28 2.69
CA LYS A 131 -8.47 -7.51 1.55
C LYS A 131 -8.57 -6.00 1.76
N PRO A 132 -9.71 -5.44 2.22
CA PRO A 132 -9.80 -4.03 2.54
C PRO A 132 -8.78 -3.59 3.59
N MET A 133 -8.56 -4.41 4.63
CA MET A 133 -7.59 -4.11 5.68
C MET A 133 -6.16 -4.09 5.15
N GLN A 134 -5.81 -5.00 4.23
CA GLN A 134 -4.49 -5.00 3.59
C GLN A 134 -4.23 -3.69 2.86
N LEU A 135 -5.19 -3.15 2.11
CA LEU A 135 -5.04 -1.85 1.43
C LEU A 135 -4.80 -0.71 2.41
N VAL A 136 -5.64 -0.60 3.46
CA VAL A 136 -5.51 0.47 4.46
C VAL A 136 -4.14 0.44 5.13
N ILE A 137 -3.67 -0.75 5.52
CA ILE A 137 -2.34 -0.90 6.15
C ILE A 137 -1.22 -0.55 5.15
N ALA A 138 -1.35 -0.97 3.89
CA ALA A 138 -0.37 -0.62 2.87
C ALA A 138 -0.32 0.89 2.60
N GLU A 139 -1.46 1.59 2.65
CA GLU A 139 -1.52 3.05 2.53
C GLU A 139 -0.92 3.76 3.74
N LEU A 140 -1.13 3.24 4.96
CA LEU A 140 -0.52 3.78 6.19
C LEU A 140 1.02 3.78 6.12
N ALA A 141 1.62 2.84 5.38
CA ALA A 141 3.06 2.81 5.14
C ALA A 141 3.62 4.07 4.45
N PHE A 142 2.76 4.87 3.86
CA PHE A 142 3.11 6.13 3.21
C PHE A 142 2.62 7.37 3.99
N SER A 143 2.21 7.20 5.24
CA SER A 143 1.78 8.33 6.08
C SER A 143 2.95 9.23 6.43
N ASN A 144 2.71 10.54 6.37
CA ASN A 144 3.66 11.51 6.89
C ASN A 144 3.67 11.42 8.43
N SER A 145 4.83 11.68 9.03
CA SER A 145 5.03 11.57 10.48
C SER A 145 5.41 12.91 11.10
N ASP A 146 6.60 13.39 10.86
CA ASP A 146 7.18 14.53 11.57
C ASP A 146 7.72 15.59 10.62
N LEU A 147 7.99 16.79 11.13
CA LEU A 147 8.54 17.93 10.40
C LEU A 147 9.72 18.53 11.15
N ALA A 148 10.84 18.71 10.45
CA ALA A 148 11.97 19.49 10.92
C ALA A 148 12.30 20.61 9.94
N PHE A 149 12.87 21.69 10.47
CA PHE A 149 13.19 22.90 9.69
C PHE A 149 14.63 23.30 9.93
N GLU A 150 15.33 23.64 8.84
CA GLU A 150 16.66 24.23 8.91
C GLU A 150 16.82 25.25 7.77
N GLY A 151 17.01 26.52 8.13
CA GLY A 151 17.06 27.62 7.15
C GLY A 151 15.81 27.64 6.27
N ASN A 152 16.00 27.54 4.96
CA ASN A 152 14.93 27.49 3.97
C ASN A 152 14.51 26.07 3.56
N HIS A 153 14.81 25.07 4.38
CA HIS A 153 14.47 23.70 4.11
C HIS A 153 13.45 23.16 5.11
N LEU A 154 12.49 22.40 4.58
CA LEU A 154 11.57 21.57 5.34
C LEU A 154 11.92 20.11 5.09
N PHE A 155 12.14 19.38 6.15
CA PHE A 155 12.33 17.92 6.16
C PHE A 155 11.04 17.30 6.67
N GLN A 156 10.40 16.48 5.84
CA GLN A 156 9.16 15.81 6.17
C GLN A 156 9.43 14.32 6.31
N GLY A 157 9.33 13.82 7.53
CA GLY A 157 9.39 12.40 7.83
C GLY A 157 8.14 11.67 7.32
N ASN A 158 8.33 10.43 6.96
CA ASN A 158 7.30 9.55 6.46
C ASN A 158 7.66 8.11 6.79
N PHE A 159 6.70 7.20 6.95
CA PHE A 159 6.98 5.77 7.17
C PHE A 159 7.79 5.13 6.04
N TYR A 160 7.88 5.79 4.90
CA TYR A 160 8.59 5.31 3.71
C TYR A 160 9.92 6.03 3.45
N GLY A 161 10.28 7.01 4.29
CA GLY A 161 11.52 7.79 4.19
C GLY A 161 11.35 9.26 4.51
N VAL A 162 12.05 10.13 3.80
CA VAL A 162 12.06 11.59 4.04
C VAL A 162 11.93 12.35 2.73
N ASN A 163 11.07 13.37 2.71
CA ASN A 163 11.00 14.37 1.65
C ASN A 163 11.63 15.68 2.12
N ILE A 164 12.41 16.30 1.26
CA ILE A 164 13.07 17.58 1.53
C ILE A 164 12.54 18.62 0.56
N PHE A 165 12.03 19.73 1.10
CA PHE A 165 11.46 20.82 0.33
C PHE A 165 12.25 22.11 0.52
N ASP A 166 12.37 22.90 -0.55
CA ASP A 166 12.73 24.32 -0.48
C ASP A 166 11.49 25.11 -0.11
N ILE A 167 11.56 25.84 0.99
CA ILE A 167 10.52 26.71 1.52
C ILE A 167 10.97 28.18 1.57
N SER A 168 11.98 28.56 0.80
CA SER A 168 12.44 29.96 0.69
C SER A 168 11.31 30.93 0.30
N ASN A 169 10.35 30.44 -0.49
CA ASN A 169 9.05 31.08 -0.70
C ASN A 169 7.93 30.10 -0.36
N PRO A 170 7.29 30.22 0.81
CA PRO A 170 6.30 29.26 1.25
C PRO A 170 5.07 29.13 0.33
N ALA A 171 4.73 30.17 -0.43
CA ALA A 171 3.66 30.12 -1.43
C ALA A 171 4.05 29.35 -2.71
N HIS A 172 5.32 29.05 -2.87
CA HIS A 172 5.89 28.33 -4.02
C HIS A 172 6.91 27.28 -3.57
N ALA A 173 6.67 26.66 -2.43
CA ALA A 173 7.53 25.59 -1.94
C ALA A 173 7.64 24.44 -2.96
N ALA A 174 8.84 23.88 -3.08
CA ALA A 174 9.15 22.89 -4.09
C ALA A 174 9.89 21.68 -3.50
N LEU A 175 9.57 20.48 -3.98
CA LEU A 175 10.32 19.28 -3.62
C LEU A 175 11.73 19.35 -4.20
N LEU A 176 12.75 19.26 -3.33
CA LEU A 176 14.15 19.15 -3.72
C LEU A 176 14.56 17.70 -3.98
N THR A 177 14.24 16.84 -3.05
CA THR A 177 14.60 15.42 -3.14
C THR A 177 13.75 14.55 -2.22
N SER A 178 13.74 13.25 -2.50
CA SER A 178 13.09 12.22 -1.70
C SER A 178 14.10 11.13 -1.39
N LEU A 179 14.25 10.79 -0.11
CA LEU A 179 15.06 9.70 0.38
C LEU A 179 14.15 8.53 0.74
N VAL A 180 14.12 7.49 -0.10
CA VAL A 180 13.30 6.31 0.13
C VAL A 180 14.05 5.36 1.08
N CYS A 181 13.52 5.20 2.28
CA CYS A 181 14.06 4.34 3.34
C CYS A 181 12.91 3.75 4.16
N PRO A 182 12.20 2.72 3.65
CA PRO A 182 11.08 2.11 4.36
C PRO A 182 11.57 1.47 5.67
N GLY A 183 10.87 1.72 6.78
CA GLY A 183 11.33 1.14 8.04
C GLY A 183 10.48 1.47 9.27
N GLY A 184 9.41 2.20 9.13
CA GLY A 184 8.53 2.61 10.22
C GLY A 184 8.37 4.12 10.31
N GLN A 185 7.86 4.61 11.43
CA GLN A 185 7.65 6.05 11.63
C GLN A 185 8.99 6.79 11.59
N GLY A 186 9.15 7.68 10.63
CA GLY A 186 10.34 8.49 10.45
C GLY A 186 10.21 9.84 11.15
N ASP A 187 10.49 9.90 12.45
CA ASP A 187 10.67 11.17 13.13
C ASP A 187 12.00 11.77 12.70
N VAL A 188 11.95 13.02 12.27
CA VAL A 188 13.11 13.70 11.70
C VAL A 188 13.60 14.82 12.61
N SER A 189 14.90 14.93 12.77
CA SER A 189 15.54 16.07 13.42
C SER A 189 16.81 16.48 12.70
N VAL A 190 17.09 17.77 12.75
CA VAL A 190 18.26 18.36 12.09
C VAL A 190 19.18 18.94 13.15
N TYR A 191 20.46 18.63 13.03
CA TYR A 191 21.51 19.25 13.82
C TYR A 191 22.70 19.60 12.93
N LYS A 192 22.95 20.89 12.73
CA LYS A 192 23.96 21.40 11.79
C LYS A 192 23.69 20.87 10.38
N ASN A 193 24.63 20.09 9.83
CA ASN A 193 24.54 19.48 8.50
C ASN A 193 24.12 18.01 8.53
N LEU A 194 23.56 17.53 9.64
CA LEU A 194 23.12 16.15 9.82
C LEU A 194 21.60 16.09 9.94
N LEU A 195 21.03 15.13 9.27
CA LEU A 195 19.62 14.71 9.39
C LEU A 195 19.59 13.36 10.10
N PHE A 196 18.76 13.25 11.13
CA PHE A 196 18.54 12.05 11.93
C PHE A 196 17.11 11.56 11.78
#